data_c5a0e8459bd66cbf9edfbf32e3fcd9c3
#
_entry.id   c5a0e8459bd66cbf9edfbf32e3fcd9c3
#
_cell.length_a   1.000
_cell.length_b   1.000
_cell.length_c   1.000
_cell.angle_alpha   90.00
_cell.angle_beta   90.00
_cell.angle_gamma   90.00
#
_symmetry.space_group_name_H-M   'P 1'
#
loop_
_entity.id
_entity.type
_entity.pdbx_description
1 polymer ?
#
loop_
_entity_poly.entity_id
_entity_poly.type
_entity_poly.pdbx_seq_one_letter_code
_entity_poly.pdbx_strand_id
1 'polypeptide(L)'
;AVPCTVERLEDPALPAGTERILSEGSDGQTRRIARVTCLAGRETSRVILQETPLVLPMPRVMVIGTGASPTSGSPIIEDGMIRLPTGEVLTYTGTARVRATAYTHTDPGCTMITYTGTTVHVGTVAVDPRFIPYGTRMFIIAEDGSYVYGVAEAEDCGGDIKGDRVDLYLPTYDACIAFGRRTCTVYFLG
;
A
#
# COMPACT_ATOMS: atom_id res chain seq x y z
N ALA A 1 25.50 21.99 3.06
CA ALA A 1 24.62 20.85 2.92
C ALA A 1 24.56 20.42 1.45
N VAL A 2 24.34 19.16 1.19
CA VAL A 2 24.02 18.61 -0.13
C VAL A 2 22.55 18.23 -0.06
N PRO A 3 21.67 18.88 -0.85
CA PRO A 3 20.24 18.63 -0.76
C PRO A 3 19.91 17.17 -1.06
N CYS A 4 18.91 16.62 -0.36
CA CYS A 4 18.38 15.31 -0.68
C CYS A 4 17.61 15.37 -2.00
N THR A 5 17.62 14.28 -2.74
CA THR A 5 16.78 14.09 -3.93
C THR A 5 15.38 13.62 -3.54
N VAL A 6 14.40 13.84 -4.41
CA VAL A 6 13.05 13.30 -4.24
C VAL A 6 12.87 12.18 -5.25
N GLU A 7 12.64 10.98 -4.76
CA GLU A 7 12.25 9.81 -5.55
C GLU A 7 10.73 9.65 -5.49
N ARG A 8 10.11 9.41 -6.65
CA ARG A 8 8.68 9.19 -6.78
C ARG A 8 8.45 7.78 -7.26
N LEU A 9 7.69 7.01 -6.47
CA LEU A 9 7.26 5.66 -6.81
C LEU A 9 5.79 5.72 -7.17
N GLU A 10 5.40 5.03 -8.22
CA GLU A 10 4.00 4.90 -8.61
C GLU A 10 3.39 3.68 -7.93
N ASP A 11 2.19 3.85 -7.37
CA ASP A 11 1.43 2.77 -6.75
C ASP A 11 0.03 2.72 -7.35
N PRO A 12 -0.26 1.70 -8.18
CA PRO A 12 -1.58 1.53 -8.77
C PRO A 12 -2.65 1.09 -7.75
N ALA A 13 -2.26 0.67 -6.55
CA ALA A 13 -3.19 0.35 -5.47
C ALA A 13 -3.70 1.59 -4.73
N LEU A 14 -3.04 2.73 -4.88
CA LEU A 14 -3.50 4.00 -4.32
C LEU A 14 -4.30 4.78 -5.38
N PRO A 15 -5.41 5.44 -4.99
CA PRO A 15 -6.18 6.29 -5.89
C PRO A 15 -5.30 7.35 -6.56
N ALA A 16 -5.55 7.61 -7.85
CA ALA A 16 -4.82 8.62 -8.62
C ALA A 16 -4.83 9.98 -7.90
N GLY A 17 -3.65 10.60 -7.79
CA GLY A 17 -3.47 11.88 -7.11
C GLY A 17 -3.30 11.78 -5.59
N THR A 18 -3.32 10.59 -5.01
CA THR A 18 -2.94 10.38 -3.61
C THR A 18 -1.42 10.44 -3.49
N GLU A 19 -0.91 11.23 -2.55
CA GLU A 19 0.52 11.29 -2.24
C GLU A 19 0.78 10.77 -0.83
N ARG A 20 1.80 9.95 -0.68
CA ARG A 20 2.23 9.40 0.61
C ARG A 20 3.75 9.46 0.72
N ILE A 21 4.25 9.98 1.83
CA ILE A 21 5.68 10.01 2.11
C ILE A 21 6.08 8.70 2.80
N LEU A 22 6.98 7.94 2.19
CA LEU A 22 7.58 6.75 2.80
C LEU A 22 8.85 7.09 3.59
N SER A 23 9.62 8.09 3.13
CA SER A 23 10.82 8.56 3.79
C SER A 23 10.95 10.06 3.61
N GLU A 24 11.15 10.80 4.69
CA GLU A 24 11.38 12.26 4.63
C GLU A 24 12.73 12.62 4.00
N GLY A 25 13.64 11.65 3.88
CA GLY A 25 14.99 11.88 3.43
C GLY A 25 15.82 12.72 4.40
N SER A 26 17.05 12.95 4.08
CA SER A 26 17.93 13.84 4.83
C SER A 26 19.01 14.44 3.93
N ASP A 27 19.35 15.69 4.18
CA ASP A 27 20.44 16.36 3.48
C ASP A 27 21.79 15.75 3.86
N GLY A 28 22.66 15.64 2.87
CA GLY A 28 24.04 15.27 3.05
C GLY A 28 24.90 16.44 3.55
N GLN A 29 26.09 16.10 4.03
CA GLN A 29 27.10 17.08 4.43
C GLN A 29 28.40 16.81 3.69
N THR A 30 28.98 17.87 3.14
CA THR A 30 30.27 17.83 2.47
C THR A 30 31.21 18.84 3.12
N ARG A 31 32.42 18.40 3.44
CA ARG A 31 33.51 19.27 3.87
C ARG A 31 34.22 19.80 2.64
N ARG A 32 34.35 21.15 2.55
CA ARG A 32 35.10 21.82 1.49
C ARG A 32 36.28 22.56 2.08
N ILE A 33 37.46 22.35 1.53
CA ILE A 33 38.66 23.15 1.77
C ILE A 33 38.81 24.08 0.58
N ALA A 34 38.80 25.38 0.85
CA ALA A 34 38.90 26.37 -0.20
C ALA A 34 40.02 27.36 0.09
N ARG A 35 40.71 27.82 -0.97
CA ARG A 35 41.58 28.98 -0.93
C ARG A 35 40.73 30.21 -1.18
N VAL A 36 40.75 31.15 -0.24
CA VAL A 36 40.01 32.41 -0.35
C VAL A 36 41.03 33.54 -0.50
N THR A 37 40.88 34.33 -1.52
CA THR A 37 41.69 35.56 -1.73
C THR A 37 40.84 36.76 -1.34
N CYS A 38 41.39 37.59 -0.45
CA CYS A 38 40.73 38.82 0.01
C CYS A 38 41.57 40.06 -0.36
N LEU A 39 40.88 41.11 -0.78
CA LEU A 39 41.45 42.45 -1.00
C LEU A 39 40.67 43.44 -0.14
N ALA A 40 41.41 44.20 0.69
CA ALA A 40 40.83 45.17 1.62
C ALA A 40 39.67 44.58 2.48
N GLY A 41 39.83 43.35 2.95
CA GLY A 41 38.86 42.65 3.80
C GLY A 41 37.64 42.06 3.06
N ARG A 42 37.58 42.21 1.73
CA ARG A 42 36.54 41.63 0.88
C ARG A 42 37.05 40.42 0.14
N GLU A 43 36.25 39.33 0.15
CA GLU A 43 36.52 38.14 -0.66
C GLU A 43 36.44 38.51 -2.15
N THR A 44 37.52 38.23 -2.89
CA THR A 44 37.62 38.50 -4.35
C THR A 44 37.64 37.20 -5.15
N SER A 45 38.06 36.11 -4.57
CA SER A 45 38.07 34.79 -5.22
C SER A 45 38.00 33.67 -4.20
N ARG A 46 37.34 32.58 -4.60
CA ARG A 46 37.27 31.32 -3.84
C ARG A 46 37.51 30.15 -4.78
N VAL A 47 38.52 29.36 -4.51
CA VAL A 47 38.84 28.15 -5.26
C VAL A 47 38.74 26.97 -4.31
N ILE A 48 37.85 26.00 -4.62
CA ILE A 48 37.72 24.77 -3.87
C ILE A 48 38.92 23.87 -4.19
N LEU A 49 39.70 23.52 -3.18
CA LEU A 49 40.89 22.70 -3.33
C LEU A 49 40.58 21.21 -3.05
N GLN A 50 39.64 20.96 -2.18
CA GLN A 50 39.23 19.59 -1.80
C GLN A 50 37.77 19.59 -1.38
N GLU A 51 37.08 18.53 -1.77
CA GLU A 51 35.71 18.25 -1.36
C GLU A 51 35.63 16.81 -0.87
N THR A 52 35.11 16.59 0.34
CA THR A 52 34.99 15.28 0.96
C THR A 52 33.58 15.11 1.53
N PRO A 53 32.79 14.13 1.06
CA PRO A 53 31.51 13.82 1.64
C PRO A 53 31.70 13.35 3.08
N LEU A 54 30.94 13.90 4.03
CA LEU A 54 30.90 13.48 5.43
C LEU A 54 29.66 12.63 5.70
N VAL A 55 28.53 13.04 5.11
CA VAL A 55 27.25 12.33 5.21
C VAL A 55 26.67 12.34 3.81
N LEU A 56 26.31 11.18 3.29
CA LEU A 56 25.59 11.08 2.02
C LEU A 56 24.12 11.50 2.22
N PRO A 57 23.53 12.25 1.28
CA PRO A 57 22.12 12.57 1.35
C PRO A 57 21.30 11.29 1.18
N MET A 58 20.23 11.17 1.95
CA MET A 58 19.22 10.11 1.78
C MET A 58 18.04 10.69 1.02
N PRO A 59 17.53 10.02 -0.01
CA PRO A 59 16.41 10.53 -0.77
C PRO A 59 15.13 10.61 0.05
N ARG A 60 14.33 11.63 -0.20
CA ARG A 60 12.92 11.65 0.19
C ARG A 60 12.17 10.75 -0.79
N VAL A 61 11.46 9.74 -0.27
CA VAL A 61 10.69 8.81 -1.09
C VAL A 61 9.21 9.12 -0.93
N MET A 62 8.55 9.43 -2.05
CA MET A 62 7.12 9.69 -2.13
C MET A 62 6.47 8.63 -3.01
N VAL A 63 5.34 8.10 -2.56
CA VAL A 63 4.47 7.26 -3.38
C VAL A 63 3.35 8.10 -3.94
N ILE A 64 3.13 7.99 -5.24
CA ILE A 64 2.04 8.66 -5.96
C ILE A 64 1.07 7.59 -6.42
N GLY A 65 -0.17 7.68 -5.97
CA GLY A 65 -1.25 6.83 -6.43
C GLY A 65 -1.54 7.06 -7.90
N THR A 66 -1.52 5.98 -8.68
CA THR A 66 -1.87 5.97 -10.12
C THR A 66 -3.10 5.11 -10.39
N GLY A 67 -3.64 4.44 -9.35
CA GLY A 67 -4.84 3.64 -9.45
C GLY A 67 -6.08 4.46 -9.79
N ALA A 68 -7.13 3.79 -10.25
CA ALA A 68 -8.40 4.46 -10.50
C ALA A 68 -8.87 5.17 -9.23
N SER A 69 -9.16 6.46 -9.32
CA SER A 69 -9.85 7.15 -8.24
C SER A 69 -11.15 6.42 -7.96
N PRO A 70 -11.52 6.18 -6.69
CA PRO A 70 -12.81 5.63 -6.38
C PRO A 70 -13.87 6.53 -7.02
N THR A 71 -14.46 6.06 -8.10
CA THR A 71 -15.63 6.70 -8.71
C THR A 71 -16.71 6.69 -7.63
N SER A 72 -17.24 7.85 -7.31
CA SER A 72 -18.27 8.02 -6.28
C SER A 72 -19.47 7.15 -6.63
N GLY A 73 -19.65 6.04 -5.92
CA GLY A 73 -20.78 5.11 -6.13
C GLY A 73 -20.49 3.76 -5.46
N SER A 74 -21.55 3.11 -5.02
CA SER A 74 -21.49 1.73 -4.55
C SER A 74 -21.55 0.77 -5.75
N PRO A 75 -20.93 -0.41 -5.68
CA PRO A 75 -21.11 -1.43 -6.71
C PRO A 75 -22.57 -1.87 -6.76
N ILE A 76 -23.07 -2.15 -7.97
CA ILE A 76 -24.39 -2.72 -8.18
C ILE A 76 -24.20 -4.23 -8.36
N ILE A 77 -24.86 -5.01 -7.51
CA ILE A 77 -24.73 -6.47 -7.49
C ILE A 77 -26.08 -7.07 -7.85
N GLU A 78 -26.16 -7.69 -9.03
CA GLU A 78 -27.38 -8.27 -9.57
C GLU A 78 -27.06 -9.52 -10.41
N ASP A 79 -27.89 -10.55 -10.32
CA ASP A 79 -27.95 -11.72 -11.23
C ASP A 79 -26.58 -12.33 -11.63
N GLY A 80 -25.70 -12.56 -10.65
CA GLY A 80 -24.40 -13.16 -10.90
C GLY A 80 -23.33 -12.19 -11.41
N MET A 81 -23.63 -10.89 -11.42
CA MET A 81 -22.71 -9.83 -11.87
C MET A 81 -22.54 -8.74 -10.82
N ILE A 82 -21.35 -8.16 -10.82
CA ILE A 82 -21.00 -6.99 -10.02
C ILE A 82 -20.56 -5.89 -10.99
N ARG A 83 -21.33 -4.82 -11.07
CA ARG A 83 -20.97 -3.64 -11.85
C ARG A 83 -20.29 -2.64 -10.94
N LEU A 84 -19.02 -2.40 -11.18
CA LEU A 84 -18.24 -1.42 -10.44
C LEU A 84 -18.58 0.01 -10.90
N PRO A 85 -18.38 1.02 -10.05
CA PRO A 85 -18.55 2.43 -10.44
C PRO A 85 -17.66 2.86 -11.61
N THR A 86 -16.57 2.15 -11.85
CA THR A 86 -15.67 2.34 -13.02
C THR A 86 -16.31 1.93 -14.35
N GLY A 87 -17.46 1.23 -14.31
CA GLY A 87 -18.11 0.61 -15.48
C GLY A 87 -17.64 -0.82 -15.75
N GLU A 88 -16.62 -1.31 -15.05
CA GLU A 88 -16.19 -2.71 -15.13
C GLU A 88 -17.30 -3.64 -14.61
N VAL A 89 -17.46 -4.77 -15.26
CA VAL A 89 -18.41 -5.81 -14.87
C VAL A 89 -17.65 -7.09 -14.56
N LEU A 90 -17.81 -7.57 -13.32
CA LEU A 90 -17.28 -8.83 -12.85
C LEU A 90 -18.42 -9.86 -12.79
N THR A 91 -18.13 -11.11 -13.12
CA THR A 91 -19.05 -12.23 -12.92
C THR A 91 -18.64 -13.03 -11.70
N TYR A 92 -19.62 -13.55 -10.95
CA TYR A 92 -19.37 -14.44 -9.82
C TYR A 92 -20.18 -15.71 -9.92
N THR A 93 -19.65 -16.79 -9.40
CA THR A 93 -20.22 -18.14 -9.47
C THR A 93 -20.86 -18.59 -8.17
N GLY A 94 -20.61 -17.88 -7.09
CA GLY A 94 -21.15 -18.19 -5.77
C GLY A 94 -20.81 -17.14 -4.75
N THR A 95 -21.40 -17.26 -3.56
CA THR A 95 -21.16 -16.31 -2.46
C THR A 95 -20.92 -17.05 -1.16
N ALA A 96 -20.19 -16.42 -0.25
CA ALA A 96 -20.05 -16.87 1.13
C ALA A 96 -20.14 -15.67 2.09
N ARG A 97 -20.75 -15.91 3.23
CA ARG A 97 -20.74 -14.97 4.36
C ARG A 97 -19.53 -15.23 5.22
N VAL A 98 -18.75 -14.21 5.51
CA VAL A 98 -17.50 -14.33 6.27
C VAL A 98 -17.40 -13.30 7.40
N ARG A 99 -16.62 -13.62 8.40
CA ARG A 99 -16.22 -12.70 9.47
C ARG A 99 -14.85 -12.13 9.10
N ALA A 100 -14.80 -10.87 8.75
CA ALA A 100 -13.60 -10.19 8.30
C ALA A 100 -12.96 -9.37 9.42
N THR A 101 -11.65 -9.49 9.53
CA THR A 101 -10.74 -8.61 10.26
C THR A 101 -9.73 -8.03 9.28
N ALA A 102 -8.83 -7.17 9.74
CA ALA A 102 -7.76 -6.65 8.90
C ALA A 102 -6.42 -6.72 9.61
N TYR A 103 -5.36 -6.94 8.84
CA TYR A 103 -3.98 -7.01 9.29
C TYR A 103 -3.06 -6.16 8.43
N THR A 104 -1.88 -5.87 8.95
CA THR A 104 -0.79 -5.21 8.22
C THR A 104 0.51 -6.00 8.37
N HIS A 105 1.43 -5.82 7.43
CA HIS A 105 2.74 -6.47 7.46
C HIS A 105 3.60 -6.09 8.69
N THR A 106 3.21 -5.05 9.43
CA THR A 106 3.89 -4.63 10.67
C THR A 106 3.33 -5.30 11.92
N ASP A 107 2.26 -6.09 11.82
CA ASP A 107 1.71 -6.82 12.95
C ASP A 107 2.66 -7.94 13.39
N PRO A 108 2.69 -8.29 14.68
CA PRO A 108 3.56 -9.34 15.18
C PRO A 108 3.34 -10.68 14.43
N GLY A 109 4.40 -11.20 13.84
CA GLY A 109 4.38 -12.45 13.08
C GLY A 109 3.98 -12.31 11.62
N CYS A 110 3.61 -11.11 11.16
CA CYS A 110 3.35 -10.82 9.76
C CYS A 110 4.64 -10.40 9.03
N THR A 111 4.66 -10.59 7.72
CA THR A 111 5.77 -10.22 6.83
C THR A 111 5.23 -9.58 5.56
N MET A 112 6.13 -9.07 4.72
CA MET A 112 5.79 -8.60 3.37
C MET A 112 5.51 -9.72 2.37
N ILE A 113 5.77 -10.98 2.74
CA ILE A 113 5.60 -12.14 1.87
C ILE A 113 4.46 -13.00 2.40
N THR A 114 3.50 -13.29 1.53
CA THR A 114 2.34 -14.14 1.82
C THR A 114 2.73 -15.61 1.90
N TYR A 115 1.80 -16.46 2.35
CA TYR A 115 1.99 -17.91 2.34
C TYR A 115 2.21 -18.47 0.93
N THR A 116 1.59 -17.89 -0.10
CA THR A 116 1.78 -18.31 -1.51
C THR A 116 3.06 -17.77 -2.14
N GLY A 117 3.82 -16.93 -1.44
CA GLY A 117 5.09 -16.38 -1.90
C GLY A 117 4.97 -15.04 -2.67
N THR A 118 3.79 -14.46 -2.73
CA THR A 118 3.57 -13.13 -3.31
C THR A 118 3.91 -12.02 -2.28
N THR A 119 4.11 -10.80 -2.76
CA THR A 119 4.22 -9.63 -1.86
C THR A 119 2.84 -9.14 -1.46
N VAL A 120 2.61 -8.90 -0.18
CA VAL A 120 1.32 -8.38 0.31
C VAL A 120 0.96 -7.05 -0.34
N HIS A 121 -0.30 -6.91 -0.74
CA HIS A 121 -0.87 -5.70 -1.34
C HIS A 121 -2.35 -5.59 -0.96
N VAL A 122 -2.96 -4.42 -1.18
CA VAL A 122 -4.42 -4.29 -1.02
C VAL A 122 -5.09 -5.20 -2.06
N GLY A 123 -5.84 -6.19 -1.58
CA GLY A 123 -6.35 -7.30 -2.37
C GLY A 123 -5.87 -8.66 -1.87
N THR A 124 -4.77 -8.72 -1.11
CA THR A 124 -4.33 -9.94 -0.42
C THR A 124 -5.26 -10.27 0.74
N VAL A 125 -5.69 -11.54 0.82
CA VAL A 125 -6.57 -12.04 1.89
C VAL A 125 -5.98 -13.30 2.51
N ALA A 126 -5.86 -13.30 3.84
CA ALA A 126 -5.59 -14.50 4.60
C ALA A 126 -6.89 -15.28 4.85
N VAL A 127 -6.85 -16.58 4.58
CA VAL A 127 -8.00 -17.47 4.60
C VAL A 127 -7.68 -18.81 5.28
N ASP A 128 -8.71 -19.60 5.60
CA ASP A 128 -8.57 -21.04 5.79
C ASP A 128 -8.67 -21.73 4.42
N PRO A 129 -7.58 -22.34 3.91
CA PRO A 129 -7.58 -22.92 2.55
C PRO A 129 -8.51 -24.14 2.41
N ARG A 130 -9.04 -24.68 3.51
CA ARG A 130 -10.07 -25.71 3.49
C ARG A 130 -11.47 -25.13 3.24
N PHE A 131 -11.64 -23.82 3.46
CA PHE A 131 -12.89 -23.10 3.24
C PHE A 131 -12.82 -22.26 1.94
N ILE A 132 -11.75 -21.50 1.74
CA ILE A 132 -11.46 -20.76 0.53
C ILE A 132 -10.06 -21.18 0.04
N PRO A 133 -9.94 -21.97 -1.04
CA PRO A 133 -8.65 -22.39 -1.58
C PRO A 133 -7.76 -21.20 -1.98
N TYR A 134 -6.43 -21.34 -1.85
CA TYR A 134 -5.49 -20.34 -2.35
C TYR A 134 -5.64 -20.12 -3.86
N GLY A 135 -5.40 -18.91 -4.31
CA GLY A 135 -5.59 -18.46 -5.68
C GLY A 135 -7.06 -18.17 -6.03
N THR A 136 -7.99 -18.35 -5.09
CA THR A 136 -9.38 -17.98 -5.33
C THR A 136 -9.50 -16.45 -5.44
N ARG A 137 -9.96 -15.99 -6.61
CA ARG A 137 -10.30 -14.58 -6.82
C ARG A 137 -11.70 -14.29 -6.31
N MET A 138 -11.86 -13.16 -5.67
CA MET A 138 -13.11 -12.80 -5.04
C MET A 138 -13.34 -11.29 -5.03
N PHE A 139 -14.58 -10.88 -4.85
CA PHE A 139 -14.94 -9.50 -4.53
C PHE A 139 -15.56 -9.48 -3.13
N ILE A 140 -15.09 -8.55 -2.29
CA ILE A 140 -15.49 -8.51 -0.87
C ILE A 140 -16.13 -7.16 -0.55
N ILE A 141 -17.30 -7.21 0.09
CA ILE A 141 -18.03 -6.04 0.57
C ILE A 141 -18.65 -6.32 1.93
N ALA A 142 -18.66 -5.34 2.83
CA ALA A 142 -19.39 -5.43 4.09
C ALA A 142 -20.90 -5.57 3.83
N GLU A 143 -21.59 -6.42 4.59
CA GLU A 143 -23.03 -6.68 4.39
C GLU A 143 -23.91 -5.41 4.52
N ASP A 144 -23.48 -4.47 5.34
CA ASP A 144 -24.15 -3.18 5.53
C ASP A 144 -23.80 -2.15 4.44
N GLY A 145 -22.97 -2.53 3.46
CA GLY A 145 -22.49 -1.63 2.41
C GLY A 145 -21.50 -0.56 2.87
N SER A 146 -21.16 -0.53 4.16
CA SER A 146 -20.31 0.52 4.73
C SER A 146 -18.85 0.48 4.29
N TYR A 147 -18.40 -0.65 3.72
CA TYR A 147 -17.03 -0.84 3.28
C TYR A 147 -16.95 -1.77 2.07
N VAL A 148 -16.31 -1.33 1.02
CA VAL A 148 -16.00 -2.13 -0.17
C VAL A 148 -14.50 -2.38 -0.16
N TYR A 149 -14.08 -3.63 0.08
CA TYR A 149 -12.68 -4.02 -0.05
C TYR A 149 -12.30 -4.16 -1.53
N GLY A 150 -13.22 -4.68 -2.32
CA GLY A 150 -13.06 -4.80 -3.77
C GLY A 150 -12.55 -6.17 -4.20
N VAL A 151 -11.86 -6.19 -5.35
CA VAL A 151 -11.27 -7.42 -5.91
C VAL A 151 -10.11 -7.86 -5.05
N ALA A 152 -10.06 -9.16 -4.75
CA ALA A 152 -9.11 -9.76 -3.84
C ALA A 152 -8.75 -11.18 -4.25
N GLU A 153 -7.65 -11.68 -3.72
CA GLU A 153 -7.19 -13.05 -3.93
C GLU A 153 -6.78 -13.71 -2.60
N ALA A 154 -7.09 -14.99 -2.46
CA ALA A 154 -6.70 -15.80 -1.32
C ALA A 154 -5.22 -16.20 -1.46
N GLU A 155 -4.33 -15.45 -0.82
CA GLU A 155 -2.87 -15.62 -0.95
C GLU A 155 -2.17 -15.95 0.37
N ASP A 156 -2.85 -15.72 1.48
CA ASP A 156 -2.22 -15.82 2.80
C ASP A 156 -3.03 -16.69 3.76
N CYS A 157 -2.45 -16.96 4.92
CA CYS A 157 -3.10 -17.69 6.01
C CYS A 157 -2.68 -17.13 7.37
N GLY A 158 -3.46 -17.44 8.38
CA GLY A 158 -3.15 -17.09 9.76
C GLY A 158 -3.50 -18.23 10.73
N GLY A 159 -2.79 -18.30 11.85
CA GLY A 159 -3.04 -19.30 12.88
C GLY A 159 -4.49 -19.30 13.37
N ASP A 160 -5.06 -18.12 13.51
CA ASP A 160 -6.42 -17.88 13.99
C ASP A 160 -7.47 -17.74 12.88
N ILE A 161 -7.06 -17.79 11.60
CA ILE A 161 -7.95 -17.68 10.45
C ILE A 161 -8.44 -19.07 10.10
N LYS A 162 -9.63 -19.41 10.58
CA LYS A 162 -10.25 -20.74 10.44
C LYS A 162 -11.72 -20.63 10.02
N GLY A 163 -12.12 -21.56 9.12
CA GLY A 163 -13.48 -21.63 8.59
C GLY A 163 -13.88 -20.35 7.87
N ASP A 164 -14.96 -19.73 8.28
CA ASP A 164 -15.53 -18.51 7.71
C ASP A 164 -14.81 -17.20 8.12
N ARG A 165 -13.65 -17.29 8.79
CA ARG A 165 -12.83 -16.12 9.09
C ARG A 165 -11.91 -15.79 7.93
N VAL A 166 -11.82 -14.50 7.62
CA VAL A 166 -10.86 -13.94 6.66
C VAL A 166 -10.15 -12.74 7.29
N ASP A 167 -8.94 -12.47 6.86
CA ASP A 167 -8.16 -11.32 7.31
C ASP A 167 -7.66 -10.54 6.10
N LEU A 168 -8.07 -9.29 6.00
CA LEU A 168 -7.84 -8.45 4.83
C LEU A 168 -6.57 -7.63 5.03
N TYR A 169 -5.64 -7.69 4.09
CA TYR A 169 -4.46 -6.86 4.18
C TYR A 169 -4.80 -5.39 3.97
N LEU A 170 -4.36 -4.54 4.90
CA LEU A 170 -4.40 -3.09 4.78
C LEU A 170 -3.01 -2.49 5.07
N PRO A 171 -2.63 -1.39 4.39
CA PRO A 171 -1.24 -0.91 4.42
C PRO A 171 -0.79 -0.36 5.77
N THR A 172 -1.73 0.06 6.63
CA THR A 172 -1.41 0.72 7.89
C THR A 172 -2.22 0.16 9.06
N TYR A 173 -1.64 0.20 10.25
CA TYR A 173 -2.31 -0.19 11.48
C TYR A 173 -3.60 0.63 11.74
N ASP A 174 -3.56 1.94 11.49
CA ASP A 174 -4.74 2.80 11.67
C ASP A 174 -5.89 2.40 10.74
N ALA A 175 -5.58 1.98 9.49
CA ALA A 175 -6.58 1.45 8.58
C ALA A 175 -7.19 0.13 9.09
N CYS A 176 -6.37 -0.75 9.67
CA CYS A 176 -6.85 -1.99 10.29
C CYS A 176 -7.77 -1.71 11.49
N ILE A 177 -7.40 -0.75 12.33
CA ILE A 177 -8.25 -0.33 13.47
C ILE A 177 -9.56 0.29 12.98
N ALA A 178 -9.53 1.16 11.97
CA ALA A 178 -10.73 1.76 11.37
C ALA A 178 -11.64 0.72 10.69
N PHE A 179 -11.05 -0.31 10.08
CA PHE A 179 -11.81 -1.44 9.55
C PHE A 179 -12.48 -2.23 10.67
N GLY A 180 -11.74 -2.57 11.74
CA GLY A 180 -12.22 -3.32 12.89
C GLY A 180 -12.64 -4.74 12.55
N ARG A 181 -13.84 -5.14 13.00
CA ARG A 181 -14.45 -6.45 12.71
C ARG A 181 -15.77 -6.25 12.01
N ARG A 182 -15.95 -6.91 10.85
CA ARG A 182 -17.17 -6.77 10.03
C ARG A 182 -17.64 -8.13 9.56
N THR A 183 -18.94 -8.24 9.34
CA THR A 183 -19.48 -9.32 8.52
C THR A 183 -19.47 -8.86 7.08
N CYS A 184 -18.86 -9.66 6.21
CA CYS A 184 -18.73 -9.37 4.80
C CYS A 184 -19.36 -10.48 3.95
N THR A 185 -19.78 -10.12 2.75
CA THR A 185 -20.08 -11.08 1.69
C THR A 185 -18.90 -11.17 0.75
N VAL A 186 -18.45 -12.39 0.51
CA VAL A 186 -17.49 -12.75 -0.51
C VAL A 186 -18.24 -13.24 -1.73
N TYR A 187 -17.93 -12.70 -2.90
CA TYR A 187 -18.41 -13.14 -4.20
C TYR A 187 -17.25 -13.82 -4.93
N PHE A 188 -17.35 -15.11 -5.20
CA PHE A 188 -16.30 -15.86 -5.89
C PHE A 188 -16.33 -15.56 -7.38
N LEU A 189 -15.28 -14.91 -7.88
CA LEU A 189 -15.18 -14.50 -9.27
C LEU A 189 -14.85 -15.69 -10.18
N GLY A 190 -15.53 -15.74 -11.34
CA GLY A 190 -15.33 -16.77 -12.36
C GLY A 190 -14.25 -16.41 -13.37
#